data_bfe3a58138daa85724bc9a82241da303
#
_entry.id   bfe3a58138daa85724bc9a82241da303
#
_cell.length_a   1.000
_cell.length_b   1.000
_cell.length_c   1.000
_cell.angle_alpha   90.00
_cell.angle_beta   90.00
_cell.angle_gamma   90.00
#
_symmetry.space_group_name_H-M   'P 1'
#
loop_
_entity.id
_entity.type
_entity.pdbx_description
1 polymer ?
#
loop_
_entity_poly.entity_id
_entity_poly.type
_entity_poly.pdbx_seq_one_letter_code
_entity_poly.pdbx_strand_id
1 'polypeptide(L)'
;DRSDTHYVSKLRNLLRIYGGLSAEEWHDVADGLARDCARNIIDRIKYQPEITTKGGTQRHSSWRNPAYEKLIVDERLSDAALTYCAIVDYPPLPLLRTIAIEHPESAKSIILDAMPYGTMGMPVFRFTVERGTNNTLTARRNTYQQIAKQLRRFAAVFGDEETRVLAHEIVERYPNLNALREELAFAL
;
A
#
# COMPACT_ATOMS: atom_id res chain seq x y z
N ASP A 1 -11.67 23.87 -7.86
CA ASP A 1 -11.74 22.50 -7.42
C ASP A 1 -10.50 22.15 -6.60
N ARG A 2 -10.68 21.75 -5.32
CA ARG A 2 -9.59 21.44 -4.38
C ARG A 2 -8.83 20.16 -4.77
N SER A 3 -9.29 19.44 -5.76
CA SER A 3 -8.67 18.22 -6.27
C SER A 3 -7.63 18.46 -7.38
N ASP A 4 -7.45 19.70 -7.81
CA ASP A 4 -6.51 20.03 -8.88
C ASP A 4 -5.07 20.09 -8.35
N THR A 5 -4.17 19.37 -8.99
CA THR A 5 -2.72 19.36 -8.72
C THR A 5 -2.15 20.79 -8.67
N HIS A 6 -2.63 21.63 -9.57
CA HIS A 6 -2.22 23.02 -9.67
C HIS A 6 -2.69 23.85 -8.47
N TYR A 7 -3.89 23.57 -7.96
CA TYR A 7 -4.43 24.24 -6.78
C TYR A 7 -3.57 23.97 -5.54
N VAL A 8 -3.24 22.71 -5.27
CA VAL A 8 -2.40 22.34 -4.11
C VAL A 8 -1.03 22.99 -4.19
N SER A 9 -0.40 22.97 -5.37
CA SER A 9 0.90 23.60 -5.58
C SER A 9 0.86 25.11 -5.40
N LYS A 10 -0.16 25.79 -5.94
CA LYS A 10 -0.36 27.22 -5.74
C LYS A 10 -0.62 27.56 -4.26
N LEU A 11 -1.49 26.82 -3.61
CA LEU A 11 -1.80 27.03 -2.20
C LEU A 11 -0.54 26.89 -1.34
N ARG A 12 0.26 25.85 -1.57
CA ARG A 12 1.54 25.65 -0.88
C ARG A 12 2.47 26.85 -1.06
N ASN A 13 2.64 27.31 -2.28
CA ASN A 13 3.50 28.44 -2.58
C ASN A 13 2.98 29.75 -1.93
N LEU A 14 1.68 30.00 -2.01
CA LEU A 14 1.08 31.18 -1.40
C LEU A 14 1.20 31.18 0.12
N LEU A 15 0.92 30.05 0.77
CA LEU A 15 1.00 29.95 2.23
C LEU A 15 2.43 30.04 2.74
N ARG A 16 3.42 29.46 2.04
CA ARG A 16 4.84 29.57 2.42
C ARG A 16 5.44 30.96 2.16
N ILE A 17 5.08 31.59 1.06
CA ILE A 17 5.69 32.85 0.65
C ILE A 17 4.96 34.06 1.24
N TYR A 18 3.64 34.03 1.25
CA TYR A 18 2.80 35.18 1.58
C TYR A 18 1.99 35.05 2.88
N GLY A 19 1.80 33.82 3.37
CA GLY A 19 1.00 33.58 4.57
C GLY A 19 1.76 33.73 5.87
N GLY A 20 3.09 33.86 5.83
CA GLY A 20 3.92 33.99 7.04
C GLY A 20 3.90 32.76 7.94
N LEU A 21 3.41 31.62 7.44
CA LEU A 21 3.36 30.37 8.18
C LEU A 21 4.77 29.84 8.45
N SER A 22 5.01 29.39 9.66
CA SER A 22 6.16 28.57 10.02
C SER A 22 6.08 27.20 9.31
N ALA A 23 7.17 26.42 9.35
CA ALA A 23 7.16 25.06 8.80
C ALA A 23 6.15 24.15 9.54
N GLU A 24 5.98 24.37 10.85
CA GLU A 24 5.04 23.62 11.69
C GLU A 24 3.59 23.95 11.35
N GLU A 25 3.25 25.25 11.29
CA GLU A 25 1.90 25.69 10.88
C GLU A 25 1.54 25.21 9.47
N TRP A 26 2.53 25.19 8.55
CA TRP A 26 2.32 24.63 7.23
C TRP A 26 2.04 23.12 7.28
N HIS A 27 2.75 22.39 8.14
CA HIS A 27 2.54 20.95 8.30
C HIS A 27 1.09 20.65 8.72
N ASP A 28 0.55 21.37 9.69
CA ASP A 28 -0.84 21.22 10.15
C ASP A 28 -1.86 21.50 9.03
N VAL A 29 -1.64 22.56 8.25
CA VAL A 29 -2.48 22.90 7.10
C VAL A 29 -2.42 21.79 6.03
N ALA A 30 -1.22 21.30 5.75
CA ALA A 30 -1.01 20.24 4.76
C ALA A 30 -1.69 18.94 5.18
N ASP A 31 -1.59 18.56 6.45
CA ASP A 31 -2.25 17.37 6.98
C ASP A 31 -3.78 17.50 6.91
N GLY A 32 -4.35 18.65 7.26
CA GLY A 32 -5.78 18.92 7.10
C GLY A 32 -6.25 18.77 5.65
N LEU A 33 -5.51 19.33 4.70
CA LEU A 33 -5.82 19.22 3.28
C LEU A 33 -5.77 17.78 2.78
N ALA A 34 -4.76 17.02 3.23
CA ALA A 34 -4.60 15.62 2.84
C ALA A 34 -5.73 14.74 3.39
N ARG A 35 -6.15 14.96 4.65
CA ARG A 35 -7.30 14.27 5.26
C ARG A 35 -8.60 14.60 4.56
N ASP A 36 -8.84 15.86 4.21
CA ASP A 36 -10.04 16.26 3.46
C ASP A 36 -10.10 15.60 2.08
N CYS A 37 -8.94 15.44 1.43
CA CYS A 37 -8.87 14.71 0.18
C CYS A 37 -9.24 13.23 0.36
N ALA A 38 -8.69 12.57 1.35
CA ALA A 38 -9.00 11.18 1.64
C ALA A 38 -10.51 11.00 1.88
N ARG A 39 -11.14 11.88 2.66
CA ARG A 39 -12.59 11.87 2.88
C ARG A 39 -13.38 12.03 1.59
N ASN A 40 -13.01 13.00 0.75
CA ASN A 40 -13.67 13.21 -0.54
C ASN A 40 -13.58 11.98 -1.46
N ILE A 41 -12.47 11.25 -1.42
CA ILE A 41 -12.31 10.00 -2.17
C ILE A 41 -13.24 8.93 -1.61
N ILE A 42 -13.29 8.76 -0.28
CA ILE A 42 -14.18 7.81 0.39
C ILE A 42 -15.64 8.07 0.01
N ASP A 43 -16.06 9.32 0.09
CA ASP A 43 -17.44 9.70 -0.20
C ASP A 43 -17.79 9.43 -1.68
N ARG A 44 -16.89 9.71 -2.59
CA ARG A 44 -17.06 9.38 -4.01
C ARG A 44 -17.21 7.87 -4.25
N ILE A 45 -16.41 7.05 -3.57
CA ILE A 45 -16.48 5.57 -3.68
C ILE A 45 -17.81 5.06 -3.17
N LYS A 46 -18.32 5.61 -2.06
CA LYS A 46 -19.62 5.21 -1.48
C LYS A 46 -20.82 5.53 -2.38
N TYR A 47 -20.73 6.59 -3.17
CA TYR A 47 -21.83 7.05 -4.02
C TYR A 47 -21.78 6.56 -5.46
N GLN A 48 -20.70 5.86 -5.88
CA GLN A 48 -20.63 5.28 -7.22
C GLN A 48 -21.07 3.81 -7.18
N PRO A 49 -22.09 3.43 -7.98
CA PRO A 49 -22.48 2.02 -8.09
C PRO A 49 -21.31 1.23 -8.70
N GLU A 50 -21.07 0.03 -8.16
CA GLU A 50 -20.11 -0.91 -8.73
C GLU A 50 -20.40 -1.11 -10.21
N ILE A 51 -19.47 -0.70 -11.07
CA ILE A 51 -19.55 -0.99 -12.50
C ILE A 51 -19.10 -2.43 -12.67
N THR A 52 -20.07 -3.35 -12.70
CA THR A 52 -19.82 -4.75 -13.01
C THR A 52 -19.62 -4.87 -14.52
N THR A 53 -18.38 -4.93 -14.97
CA THR A 53 -18.07 -5.29 -16.35
C THR A 53 -18.09 -6.81 -16.51
N LYS A 54 -18.40 -7.31 -17.72
CA LYS A 54 -18.47 -8.76 -18.05
C LYS A 54 -17.18 -9.57 -17.73
N GLY A 55 -16.16 -8.96 -17.18
CA GLY A 55 -14.85 -9.56 -16.85
C GLY A 55 -14.49 -9.59 -15.36
N GLY A 56 -15.40 -9.29 -14.46
CA GLY A 56 -15.16 -9.25 -13.02
C GLY A 56 -15.28 -7.84 -12.43
N THR A 57 -15.41 -7.78 -11.12
CA THR A 57 -15.47 -6.51 -10.37
C THR A 57 -14.13 -5.78 -10.51
N GLN A 58 -14.04 -4.79 -11.39
CA GLN A 58 -12.91 -3.89 -11.40
C GLN A 58 -13.00 -3.02 -10.15
N ARG A 59 -12.22 -3.35 -9.12
CA ARG A 59 -11.95 -2.42 -8.03
C ARG A 59 -11.25 -1.20 -8.61
N HIS A 60 -11.75 -0.04 -8.27
CA HIS A 60 -11.33 1.24 -8.82
C HIS A 60 -9.88 1.60 -8.43
N SER A 61 -8.87 1.03 -9.11
CA SER A 61 -7.48 1.52 -9.02
C SER A 61 -7.31 2.96 -9.55
N SER A 62 -8.39 3.55 -10.06
CA SER A 62 -8.41 4.86 -10.71
C SER A 62 -8.55 6.06 -9.76
N TRP A 63 -8.71 5.85 -8.46
CA TRP A 63 -8.96 6.93 -7.49
C TRP A 63 -7.69 7.54 -6.89
N ARG A 64 -6.55 7.15 -7.38
CA ARG A 64 -5.29 7.77 -6.96
C ARG A 64 -5.24 9.23 -7.39
N ASN A 65 -4.82 10.09 -6.48
CA ASN A 65 -4.58 11.50 -6.76
C ASN A 65 -3.08 11.82 -6.57
N PRO A 66 -2.29 11.86 -7.67
CA PRO A 66 -0.85 12.08 -7.59
C PRO A 66 -0.43 13.37 -6.88
N ALA A 67 -1.28 14.42 -6.92
CA ALA A 67 -0.99 15.67 -6.26
C ALA A 67 -1.02 15.55 -4.74
N TYR A 68 -2.01 14.83 -4.24
CA TYR A 68 -2.13 14.58 -2.80
C TYR A 68 -1.08 13.60 -2.31
N GLU A 69 -0.81 12.54 -3.09
CA GLU A 69 0.28 11.62 -2.79
C GLU A 69 1.61 12.37 -2.66
N LYS A 70 1.88 13.29 -3.59
CA LYS A 70 3.07 14.14 -3.54
C LYS A 70 3.08 15.06 -2.32
N LEU A 71 1.95 15.69 -1.98
CA LEU A 71 1.85 16.53 -0.79
C LEU A 71 2.13 15.72 0.49
N ILE A 72 1.48 14.57 0.63
CA ILE A 72 1.66 13.66 1.77
C ILE A 72 3.13 13.26 1.95
N VAL A 73 3.81 12.90 0.87
CA VAL A 73 5.21 12.47 0.88
C VAL A 73 6.15 13.63 1.17
N ASP A 74 5.97 14.77 0.50
CA ASP A 74 6.85 15.94 0.63
C ASP A 74 6.80 16.52 2.06
N GLU A 75 5.62 16.53 2.68
CA GLU A 75 5.41 17.06 4.03
C GLU A 75 5.47 15.97 5.13
N ARG A 76 5.76 14.70 4.77
CA ARG A 76 5.88 13.56 5.70
C ARG A 76 4.66 13.35 6.59
N LEU A 77 3.46 13.45 6.02
CA LEU A 77 2.20 13.36 6.75
C LEU A 77 1.80 11.89 6.98
N SER A 78 2.32 11.26 8.02
CA SER A 78 2.15 9.82 8.29
C SER A 78 0.68 9.44 8.53
N ASP A 79 -0.06 10.22 9.31
CA ASP A 79 -1.49 9.98 9.59
C ASP A 79 -2.37 10.11 8.34
N ALA A 80 -2.10 11.15 7.53
CA ALA A 80 -2.80 11.34 6.27
C ALA A 80 -2.48 10.22 5.26
N ALA A 81 -1.21 9.78 5.21
CA ALA A 81 -0.79 8.65 4.41
C ALA A 81 -1.52 7.36 4.81
N LEU A 82 -1.62 7.08 6.11
CA LEU A 82 -2.32 5.91 6.64
C LEU A 82 -3.80 5.93 6.24
N THR A 83 -4.50 7.04 6.44
CA THR A 83 -5.90 7.22 6.05
C THR A 83 -6.09 7.04 4.54
N TYR A 84 -5.21 7.60 3.73
CA TYR A 84 -5.26 7.49 2.27
C TYR A 84 -5.01 6.05 1.79
N CYS A 85 -4.03 5.35 2.37
CA CYS A 85 -3.70 3.97 2.01
C CYS A 85 -4.78 2.95 2.40
N ALA A 86 -5.65 3.28 3.36
CA ALA A 86 -6.81 2.45 3.68
C ALA A 86 -7.87 2.41 2.56
N ILE A 87 -7.81 3.38 1.63
CA ILE A 87 -8.80 3.54 0.55
C ILE A 87 -8.25 3.09 -0.80
N VAL A 88 -6.93 3.23 -0.97
CA VAL A 88 -6.27 3.01 -2.26
C VAL A 88 -5.78 1.57 -2.34
N ASP A 89 -6.23 0.86 -3.38
CA ASP A 89 -5.68 -0.45 -3.69
C ASP A 89 -4.19 -0.30 -4.09
N TYR A 90 -3.33 -1.08 -3.46
CA TYR A 90 -1.92 -1.12 -3.78
C TYR A 90 -1.17 0.23 -3.67
N PRO A 91 -1.05 0.80 -2.47
CA PRO A 91 -0.42 2.09 -2.26
C PRO A 91 1.04 2.11 -2.75
N PRO A 92 1.53 3.24 -3.30
CA PRO A 92 2.91 3.36 -3.78
C PRO A 92 3.92 3.35 -2.63
N LEU A 93 5.15 2.89 -2.91
CA LEU A 93 6.24 2.79 -1.93
C LEU A 93 6.53 4.10 -1.17
N PRO A 94 6.54 5.30 -1.80
CA PRO A 94 6.76 6.53 -1.05
C PRO A 94 5.75 6.75 0.08
N LEU A 95 4.47 6.43 -0.13
CA LEU A 95 3.46 6.54 0.92
C LEU A 95 3.69 5.53 2.05
N LEU A 96 4.04 4.29 1.72
CA LEU A 96 4.37 3.26 2.73
C LEU A 96 5.58 3.66 3.58
N ARG A 97 6.59 4.27 2.97
CA ARG A 97 7.75 4.83 3.69
C ARG A 97 7.34 5.98 4.61
N THR A 98 6.43 6.84 4.16
CA THR A 98 5.90 7.93 4.99
C THR A 98 5.15 7.38 6.19
N ILE A 99 4.29 6.36 6.01
CA ILE A 99 3.58 5.70 7.11
C ILE A 99 4.58 5.06 8.08
N ALA A 100 5.61 4.39 7.58
CA ALA A 100 6.57 3.65 8.41
C ALA A 100 7.39 4.54 9.37
N ILE A 101 7.42 5.87 9.15
CA ILE A 101 8.11 6.81 10.05
C ILE A 101 7.49 6.79 11.45
N GLU A 102 6.17 6.84 11.54
CA GLU A 102 5.44 6.94 12.81
C GLU A 102 4.59 5.69 13.11
N HIS A 103 4.18 4.96 12.06
CA HIS A 103 3.31 3.80 12.15
C HIS A 103 3.91 2.56 11.45
N PRO A 104 5.09 2.07 11.88
CA PRO A 104 5.78 0.96 11.21
C PRO A 104 4.93 -0.31 11.14
N GLU A 105 4.21 -0.65 12.21
CA GLU A 105 3.37 -1.85 12.24
C GLU A 105 2.17 -1.74 11.28
N SER A 106 1.59 -0.55 11.13
CA SER A 106 0.54 -0.32 10.13
C SER A 106 1.06 -0.44 8.70
N ALA A 107 2.26 0.08 8.43
CA ALA A 107 2.90 -0.09 7.12
C ALA A 107 3.21 -1.56 6.82
N LYS A 108 3.68 -2.34 7.81
CA LYS A 108 3.87 -3.80 7.70
C LYS A 108 2.55 -4.48 7.36
N SER A 109 1.49 -4.20 8.12
CA SER A 109 0.16 -4.78 7.90
C SER A 109 -0.34 -4.51 6.48
N ILE A 110 -0.27 -3.27 5.98
CA ILE A 110 -0.71 -2.92 4.63
C ILE A 110 0.03 -3.74 3.55
N ILE A 111 1.34 -3.96 3.72
CA ILE A 111 2.12 -4.75 2.76
C ILE A 111 1.76 -6.24 2.87
N LEU A 112 1.62 -6.77 4.09
CA LEU A 112 1.34 -8.18 4.33
C LEU A 112 -0.10 -8.54 3.93
N ASP A 113 -1.07 -7.67 4.18
CA ASP A 113 -2.48 -7.88 3.81
C ASP A 113 -2.69 -7.85 2.28
N ALA A 114 -1.80 -7.17 1.55
CA ALA A 114 -1.77 -7.20 0.09
C ALA A 114 -1.13 -8.49 -0.47
N MET A 115 -0.59 -9.36 0.37
CA MET A 115 -0.17 -10.70 -0.06
C MET A 115 -1.38 -11.58 -0.35
N PRO A 116 -1.36 -12.38 -1.42
CA PRO A 116 -2.44 -13.31 -1.70
C PRO A 116 -2.55 -14.29 -0.53
N TYR A 117 -3.72 -14.34 0.11
CA TYR A 117 -4.04 -15.16 1.28
C TYR A 117 -3.49 -14.68 2.64
N GLY A 118 -3.16 -13.38 2.77
CA GLY A 118 -2.78 -12.79 4.07
C GLY A 118 -3.99 -12.28 4.85
N THR A 119 -4.20 -12.79 6.06
CA THR A 119 -4.87 -12.07 7.13
C THR A 119 -3.82 -11.64 8.13
N MET A 120 -4.07 -10.49 8.79
CA MET A 120 -3.17 -9.86 9.75
C MET A 120 -2.34 -10.85 10.57
N GLY A 121 -1.02 -10.71 10.50
CA GLY A 121 -0.07 -11.36 11.37
C GLY A 121 0.78 -12.48 10.79
N MET A 122 0.34 -13.16 9.74
CA MET A 122 1.14 -14.14 8.98
C MET A 122 0.45 -14.41 7.65
N PRO A 123 1.17 -14.66 6.55
CA PRO A 123 0.58 -15.23 5.35
C PRO A 123 -0.03 -16.58 5.71
N VAL A 124 -1.31 -16.57 6.07
CA VAL A 124 -2.05 -17.80 6.25
C VAL A 124 -2.36 -18.31 4.86
N PHE A 125 -1.44 -19.09 4.32
CA PHE A 125 -1.72 -19.85 3.12
C PHE A 125 -2.81 -20.87 3.46
N ARG A 126 -4.05 -20.50 3.33
CA ARG A 126 -5.13 -21.49 3.21
C ARG A 126 -4.94 -22.17 1.85
N PHE A 127 -4.02 -23.13 1.83
CA PHE A 127 -4.08 -24.15 0.81
C PHE A 127 -5.32 -25.00 1.10
N THR A 128 -6.44 -24.61 0.59
CA THR A 128 -7.44 -25.59 0.21
C THR A 128 -6.77 -26.38 -0.91
N VAL A 129 -6.19 -27.50 -0.51
CA VAL A 129 -5.79 -28.54 -1.46
C VAL A 129 -7.09 -29.11 -1.98
N GLU A 130 -7.71 -28.41 -2.92
CA GLU A 130 -8.65 -29.05 -3.81
C GLU A 130 -7.83 -29.98 -4.70
N ARG A 131 -7.77 -31.23 -4.28
CA ARG A 131 -7.31 -32.33 -5.10
C ARG A 131 -8.17 -32.33 -6.36
N GLY A 132 -7.60 -31.97 -7.50
CA GLY A 132 -8.24 -32.40 -8.72
C GLY A 132 -8.22 -31.58 -9.98
N THR A 133 -7.45 -30.49 -10.14
CA THR A 133 -7.34 -29.88 -11.45
C THR A 133 -5.90 -29.43 -11.76
N ASN A 134 -5.46 -29.73 -13.00
CA ASN A 134 -4.13 -29.36 -13.53
C ASN A 134 -3.83 -27.83 -13.53
N ASN A 135 -4.82 -26.99 -13.24
CA ASN A 135 -4.71 -25.56 -13.10
C ASN A 135 -4.07 -25.10 -11.77
N THR A 136 -3.95 -25.98 -10.78
CA THR A 136 -3.42 -25.65 -9.46
C THR A 136 -1.93 -25.31 -9.46
N LEU A 137 -1.13 -25.86 -10.36
CA LEU A 137 0.31 -25.61 -10.44
C LEU A 137 0.64 -24.21 -10.97
N THR A 138 -0.08 -23.75 -11.98
CA THR A 138 0.11 -22.40 -12.55
C THR A 138 -0.36 -21.32 -11.59
N ALA A 139 -1.49 -21.55 -10.93
CA ALA A 139 -1.98 -20.64 -9.90
C ALA A 139 -1.02 -20.54 -8.71
N ARG A 140 -0.38 -21.63 -8.28
CA ARG A 140 0.61 -21.63 -7.20
C ARG A 140 1.84 -20.80 -7.53
N ARG A 141 2.40 -20.95 -8.73
CA ARG A 141 3.59 -20.18 -9.12
C ARG A 141 3.30 -18.68 -9.17
N ASN A 142 2.18 -18.26 -9.74
CA ASN A 142 1.74 -16.88 -9.72
C ASN A 142 1.56 -16.34 -8.28
N THR A 143 1.04 -17.16 -7.38
CA THR A 143 0.91 -16.81 -5.96
C THR A 143 2.26 -16.58 -5.31
N TYR A 144 3.25 -17.45 -5.55
CA TYR A 144 4.60 -17.29 -5.00
C TYR A 144 5.31 -16.06 -5.55
N GLN A 145 5.13 -15.75 -6.83
CA GLN A 145 5.63 -14.53 -7.44
C GLN A 145 5.00 -13.26 -6.83
N GLN A 146 3.71 -13.31 -6.50
CA GLN A 146 3.05 -12.21 -5.80
C GLN A 146 3.58 -12.03 -4.37
N ILE A 147 3.83 -13.12 -3.64
CA ILE A 147 4.48 -13.08 -2.33
C ILE A 147 5.87 -12.47 -2.45
N ALA A 148 6.69 -12.93 -3.39
CA ALA A 148 8.01 -12.39 -3.64
C ALA A 148 7.98 -10.89 -3.99
N LYS A 149 6.97 -10.46 -4.76
CA LYS A 149 6.74 -9.05 -5.08
C LYS A 149 6.43 -8.22 -3.84
N GLN A 150 5.60 -8.72 -2.92
CA GLN A 150 5.31 -8.00 -1.67
C GLN A 150 6.51 -7.98 -0.73
N LEU A 151 7.30 -9.07 -0.65
CA LEU A 151 8.54 -9.07 0.12
C LEU A 151 9.58 -8.07 -0.44
N ARG A 152 9.69 -7.89 -1.76
CA ARG A 152 10.52 -6.82 -2.33
C ARG A 152 10.03 -5.43 -1.93
N ARG A 153 8.73 -5.23 -1.82
CA ARG A 153 8.17 -3.97 -1.30
C ARG A 153 8.47 -3.81 0.19
N PHE A 154 8.39 -4.89 0.94
CA PHE A 154 8.73 -4.90 2.35
C PHE A 154 10.22 -4.52 2.54
N ALA A 155 11.13 -5.14 1.79
CA ALA A 155 12.55 -4.80 1.78
C ALA A 155 12.81 -3.32 1.45
N ALA A 156 12.07 -2.78 0.49
CA ALA A 156 12.21 -1.38 0.10
C ALA A 156 11.75 -0.38 1.18
N VAL A 157 10.96 -0.81 2.17
CA VAL A 157 10.47 0.03 3.27
C VAL A 157 11.26 -0.22 4.55
N PHE A 158 11.50 -1.48 4.92
CA PHE A 158 12.05 -1.90 6.21
C PHE A 158 13.49 -2.41 6.14
N GLY A 159 14.02 -2.62 4.93
CA GLY A 159 15.38 -3.11 4.71
C GLY A 159 15.47 -4.62 4.59
N ASP A 160 16.69 -5.08 4.26
CA ASP A 160 16.93 -6.49 3.92
C ASP A 160 16.94 -7.40 5.15
N GLU A 161 17.35 -6.90 6.33
CA GLU A 161 17.45 -7.70 7.55
C GLU A 161 16.07 -8.17 8.04
N GLU A 162 15.12 -7.24 8.19
CA GLU A 162 13.75 -7.59 8.57
C GLU A 162 13.08 -8.47 7.52
N THR A 163 13.40 -8.23 6.25
CA THR A 163 12.88 -9.03 5.14
C THR A 163 13.40 -10.45 5.17
N ARG A 164 14.67 -10.64 5.52
CA ARG A 164 15.29 -11.97 5.67
C ARG A 164 14.61 -12.78 6.77
N VAL A 165 14.39 -12.16 7.93
CA VAL A 165 13.67 -12.81 9.04
C VAL A 165 12.29 -13.29 8.57
N LEU A 166 11.52 -12.42 7.94
CA LEU A 166 10.19 -12.75 7.42
C LEU A 166 10.24 -13.84 6.35
N ALA A 167 11.22 -13.80 5.43
CA ALA A 167 11.37 -14.82 4.39
C ALA A 167 11.70 -16.20 4.99
N HIS A 168 12.56 -16.26 5.99
CA HIS A 168 12.89 -17.49 6.72
C HIS A 168 11.65 -18.06 7.42
N GLU A 169 10.89 -17.24 8.15
CA GLU A 169 9.64 -17.68 8.80
C GLU A 169 8.65 -18.28 7.79
N ILE A 170 8.52 -17.67 6.59
CA ILE A 170 7.66 -18.17 5.53
C ILE A 170 8.15 -19.54 5.04
N VAL A 171 9.44 -19.69 4.77
CA VAL A 171 10.01 -20.95 4.25
C VAL A 171 9.99 -22.07 5.29
N GLU A 172 10.28 -21.79 6.55
CA GLU A 172 10.22 -22.74 7.66
C GLU A 172 8.80 -23.27 7.87
N ARG A 173 7.81 -22.41 7.72
CA ARG A 173 6.40 -22.81 7.83
C ARG A 173 5.94 -23.72 6.69
N TYR A 174 6.59 -23.64 5.54
CA TYR A 174 6.23 -24.38 4.32
C TYR A 174 7.44 -25.10 3.69
N PRO A 175 8.08 -26.03 4.44
CA PRO A 175 9.36 -26.62 4.04
C PRO A 175 9.31 -27.41 2.73
N ASN A 176 8.13 -27.92 2.35
CA ASN A 176 7.93 -28.75 1.17
C ASN A 176 7.64 -27.94 -0.12
N LEU A 177 7.64 -26.61 -0.07
CA LEU A 177 7.33 -25.76 -1.21
C LEU A 177 8.62 -25.24 -1.88
N ASN A 178 9.31 -26.10 -2.64
CA ASN A 178 10.56 -25.74 -3.33
C ASN A 178 10.39 -24.52 -4.24
N ALA A 179 9.30 -24.45 -5.00
CA ALA A 179 9.04 -23.31 -5.88
C ALA A 179 8.84 -21.99 -5.12
N LEU A 180 8.29 -22.02 -3.89
CA LEU A 180 8.23 -20.82 -3.03
C LEU A 180 9.63 -20.41 -2.59
N ARG A 181 10.47 -21.37 -2.16
CA ARG A 181 11.86 -21.11 -1.77
C ARG A 181 12.67 -20.51 -2.91
N GLU A 182 12.48 -21.01 -4.15
CA GLU A 182 13.12 -20.45 -5.34
C GLU A 182 12.72 -18.99 -5.59
N GLU A 183 11.44 -18.65 -5.48
CA GLU A 183 10.96 -17.28 -5.67
C GLU A 183 11.42 -16.33 -4.54
N LEU A 184 11.70 -16.85 -3.34
CA LEU A 184 12.17 -16.08 -2.19
C LEU A 184 13.71 -16.06 -2.03
N ALA A 185 14.46 -16.71 -2.91
CA ALA A 185 15.92 -16.83 -2.82
C ALA A 185 16.67 -15.48 -2.72
N PHE A 186 16.06 -14.38 -3.16
CA PHE A 186 16.65 -13.03 -3.04
C PHE A 186 16.66 -12.50 -1.58
N ALA A 187 15.85 -13.10 -0.70
CA ALA A 187 15.67 -12.67 0.69
C ALA A 187 16.13 -13.74 1.70
N LEU A 188 16.60 -14.91 1.24
CA LEU A 188 17.16 -15.98 2.07
C LEU A 188 18.68 -15.87 2.12
#